data_e0f0cd83b53ac892e6d02ce3cab3467b
#
_entry.id   e0f0cd83b53ac892e6d02ce3cab3467b
#
_cell.length_a   1.000
_cell.length_b   1.000
_cell.length_c   1.000
_cell.angle_alpha   90.00
_cell.angle_beta   90.00
_cell.angle_gamma   90.00
#
_symmetry.space_group_name_H-M   'P 1'
#
loop_
_entity.id
_entity.type
_entity.pdbx_description
1 polymer ?
#
loop_
_entity_poly.entity_id
_entity_poly.type
_entity_poly.pdbx_seq_one_letter_code
_entity_poly.pdbx_strand_id
1 'polypeptide(L)'
;MKFALYFGNRGFMPGELITGARRDMIQAVTDAGYEYIAMDENLTRYGAIETRDEGKLYHDWLKSHEGEYDGVILCMPIFIDENGAIAALQDAGVPILMQAYPDEIGKMDFQHRRDAYCGKFSVTDVFYQYKLPFTVMKPHVVHPLSEAFRQNLDDFAAICRVVKGMKRFNLGCIGARTTAFKTVRFDEVTLQRYGINVESFDLSELIFKVQKKEDNDAAVLAKIECLENYADFTKVPQANKLMLAKISVVIDEYIAEYHLDAITLRCWNEMETILRVCPCVLISELNDRGIVCSCEIDLTSAITMRAMQLASGKATACLDWNNNYGEDENKVILFHCGPVAQSLMAGKGTVTEHKMFAKGDPGSGWGTNEGRIAPMDMTFSNGFTEDGKLKVYVSEAKFTDDEIEGAFF
;
A
#
# COMPACT_ATOMS: atom_id res chain seq x y z
N MET A 1 -12.97 -4.11 4.67
CA MET A 1 -13.14 -2.63 4.76
C MET A 1 -14.56 -2.33 5.14
N LYS A 2 -14.76 -1.33 6.00
CA LYS A 2 -16.08 -0.89 6.47
C LYS A 2 -16.24 0.61 6.19
N PHE A 3 -17.35 1.02 5.61
CA PHE A 3 -17.62 2.41 5.26
C PHE A 3 -18.76 3.00 6.08
N ALA A 4 -18.61 4.26 6.52
CA ALA A 4 -19.68 5.04 7.06
C ALA A 4 -20.44 5.72 5.92
N LEU A 5 -21.78 5.57 5.88
CA LEU A 5 -22.60 6.13 4.82
C LEU A 5 -23.23 7.45 5.27
N TYR A 6 -22.99 8.51 4.51
CA TYR A 6 -23.64 9.80 4.65
C TYR A 6 -24.61 10.01 3.49
N PHE A 7 -25.81 10.45 3.76
CA PHE A 7 -26.81 10.80 2.77
C PHE A 7 -27.20 12.27 2.94
N GLY A 8 -27.00 13.07 1.89
CA GLY A 8 -27.34 14.48 1.93
C GLY A 8 -28.66 14.80 1.26
N ASN A 9 -29.31 15.86 1.71
CA ASN A 9 -30.46 16.47 1.09
C ASN A 9 -30.39 18.00 1.18
N ARG A 10 -31.32 18.69 0.51
CA ARG A 10 -31.58 20.11 0.65
C ARG A 10 -33.10 20.31 0.73
N GLY A 11 -33.59 20.91 1.79
CA GLY A 11 -34.95 20.84 2.25
C GLY A 11 -36.10 21.17 1.25
N PHE A 12 -35.77 21.86 0.15
CA PHE A 12 -36.75 22.13 -0.92
C PHE A 12 -36.66 21.13 -2.10
N MET A 13 -35.68 20.22 -2.10
CA MET A 13 -35.53 19.21 -3.15
C MET A 13 -36.47 17.99 -2.90
N PRO A 14 -36.74 17.16 -3.94
CA PRO A 14 -37.64 16.00 -3.82
C PRO A 14 -37.02 14.87 -2.97
N GLY A 15 -37.19 14.97 -1.65
CA GLY A 15 -36.57 14.07 -0.66
C GLY A 15 -36.98 12.60 -0.79
N GLU A 16 -38.12 12.27 -1.44
CA GLU A 16 -38.53 10.87 -1.66
C GLU A 16 -37.51 10.08 -2.48
N LEU A 17 -36.66 10.75 -3.28
CA LEU A 17 -35.57 10.12 -4.04
C LEU A 17 -34.47 9.56 -3.12
N ILE A 18 -34.39 9.99 -1.86
CA ILE A 18 -33.33 9.59 -0.93
C ILE A 18 -33.54 8.17 -0.43
N THR A 19 -34.76 7.77 -0.14
CA THR A 19 -35.07 6.41 0.35
C THR A 19 -34.60 5.34 -0.65
N GLY A 20 -34.84 5.56 -1.95
CA GLY A 20 -34.32 4.68 -2.99
C GLY A 20 -32.80 4.68 -3.07
N ALA A 21 -32.19 5.87 -3.03
CA ALA A 21 -30.74 6.02 -3.09
C ALA A 21 -30.02 5.39 -1.89
N ARG A 22 -30.61 5.48 -0.69
CA ARG A 22 -30.08 4.83 0.52
C ARG A 22 -30.04 3.31 0.36
N ARG A 23 -31.13 2.71 -0.11
CA ARG A 23 -31.21 1.27 -0.37
C ARG A 23 -30.18 0.84 -1.42
N ASP A 24 -30.10 1.56 -2.54
CA ASP A 24 -29.20 1.22 -3.65
C ASP A 24 -27.73 1.34 -3.24
N MET A 25 -27.36 2.32 -2.41
CA MET A 25 -26.00 2.48 -1.88
C MET A 25 -25.64 1.35 -0.91
N ILE A 26 -26.53 0.99 0.00
CA ILE A 26 -26.34 -0.13 0.93
C ILE A 26 -26.15 -1.44 0.15
N GLN A 27 -27.00 -1.68 -0.84
CA GLN A 27 -26.87 -2.85 -1.71
C GLN A 27 -25.51 -2.86 -2.44
N ALA A 28 -25.12 -1.74 -3.06
CA ALA A 28 -23.87 -1.65 -3.80
C ALA A 28 -22.64 -1.95 -2.93
N VAL A 29 -22.59 -1.41 -1.71
CA VAL A 29 -21.50 -1.65 -0.76
C VAL A 29 -21.47 -3.12 -0.33
N THR A 30 -22.65 -3.71 -0.05
CA THR A 30 -22.76 -5.11 0.38
C THR A 30 -22.41 -6.08 -0.75
N ASP A 31 -22.93 -5.85 -1.96
CA ASP A 31 -22.64 -6.68 -3.16
C ASP A 31 -21.16 -6.61 -3.55
N ALA A 32 -20.49 -5.51 -3.23
CA ALA A 32 -19.04 -5.35 -3.36
C ALA A 32 -18.23 -6.13 -2.31
N GLY A 33 -18.88 -6.74 -1.31
CA GLY A 33 -18.22 -7.48 -0.24
C GLY A 33 -17.67 -6.61 0.88
N TYR A 34 -18.11 -5.35 0.98
CA TYR A 34 -17.71 -4.43 2.03
C TYR A 34 -18.78 -4.33 3.12
N GLU A 35 -18.35 -4.00 4.34
CA GLU A 35 -19.24 -3.68 5.43
C GLU A 35 -19.60 -2.19 5.43
N TYR A 36 -20.69 -1.85 6.10
CA TYR A 36 -21.07 -0.45 6.29
C TYR A 36 -21.63 -0.20 7.69
N ILE A 37 -21.60 1.08 8.08
CA ILE A 37 -22.41 1.65 9.15
C ILE A 37 -23.21 2.83 8.59
N ALA A 38 -24.39 3.03 9.09
CA ALA A 38 -25.24 4.17 8.71
C ALA A 38 -26.02 4.65 9.91
N MET A 39 -26.19 5.97 10.04
CA MET A 39 -27.05 6.55 11.06
C MET A 39 -28.51 6.08 10.85
N ASP A 40 -29.26 5.88 11.94
CA ASP A 40 -30.65 5.47 11.90
C ASP A 40 -31.47 6.47 11.05
N GLU A 41 -32.21 5.93 10.07
CA GLU A 41 -32.98 6.72 9.12
C GLU A 41 -34.14 7.50 9.75
N ASN A 42 -34.54 7.14 10.98
CA ASN A 42 -35.64 7.79 11.70
C ASN A 42 -35.17 9.04 12.49
N LEU A 43 -33.84 9.29 12.57
CA LEU A 43 -33.31 10.45 13.31
C LEU A 43 -33.44 11.78 12.55
N THR A 44 -33.57 11.71 11.23
CA THR A 44 -33.73 12.87 10.35
C THR A 44 -34.74 12.57 9.26
N ARG A 45 -35.22 13.62 8.56
CA ARG A 45 -36.16 13.41 7.45
C ARG A 45 -35.48 12.59 6.32
N TYR A 46 -36.07 11.48 5.95
CA TYR A 46 -35.55 10.49 4.98
C TYR A 46 -34.18 9.88 5.37
N GLY A 47 -33.77 9.99 6.63
CA GLY A 47 -32.44 9.56 7.04
C GLY A 47 -31.30 10.34 6.38
N ALA A 48 -31.57 11.60 5.97
CA ALA A 48 -30.64 12.48 5.28
C ALA A 48 -30.28 13.69 6.12
N ILE A 49 -29.18 14.35 5.77
CA ILE A 49 -28.69 15.57 6.41
C ILE A 49 -29.09 16.77 5.54
N GLU A 50 -29.94 17.63 6.06
CA GLU A 50 -30.50 18.79 5.37
C GLU A 50 -30.07 20.12 5.99
N THR A 51 -29.58 20.10 7.23
CA THR A 51 -29.23 21.28 8.01
C THR A 51 -27.90 21.14 8.73
N ARG A 52 -27.36 22.27 9.18
CA ARG A 52 -26.17 22.28 10.00
C ARG A 52 -26.32 21.49 11.31
N ASP A 53 -27.49 21.55 11.94
CA ASP A 53 -27.72 20.87 13.23
C ASP A 53 -27.83 19.36 13.05
N GLU A 54 -28.44 18.91 11.97
CA GLU A 54 -28.42 17.48 11.57
C GLU A 54 -26.98 17.04 11.21
N GLY A 55 -26.18 17.93 10.59
CA GLY A 55 -24.75 17.70 10.36
C GLY A 55 -23.98 17.44 11.64
N LYS A 56 -24.24 18.23 12.70
CA LYS A 56 -23.65 17.99 14.02
C LYS A 56 -24.11 16.67 14.64
N LEU A 57 -25.41 16.33 14.49
CA LEU A 57 -25.93 15.05 14.94
C LEU A 57 -25.20 13.88 14.26
N TYR A 58 -24.98 13.96 12.95
CA TYR A 58 -24.19 12.97 12.21
C TYR A 58 -22.72 12.94 12.67
N HIS A 59 -22.11 14.09 12.90
CA HIS A 59 -20.74 14.19 13.42
C HIS A 59 -20.60 13.46 14.76
N ASP A 60 -21.52 13.72 15.72
CA ASP A 60 -21.48 13.10 17.04
C ASP A 60 -21.69 11.57 16.94
N TRP A 61 -22.59 11.15 16.06
CA TRP A 61 -22.78 9.75 15.75
C TRP A 61 -21.52 9.13 15.14
N LEU A 62 -20.92 9.76 14.14
CA LEU A 62 -19.68 9.28 13.49
C LEU A 62 -18.54 9.16 14.50
N LYS A 63 -18.42 10.14 15.38
CA LYS A 63 -17.41 10.16 16.46
C LYS A 63 -17.62 9.03 17.48
N SER A 64 -18.86 8.67 17.79
CA SER A 64 -19.15 7.54 18.69
C SER A 64 -18.76 6.19 18.10
N HIS A 65 -18.53 6.11 16.79
CA HIS A 65 -18.07 4.92 16.04
C HIS A 65 -16.62 5.07 15.55
N GLU A 66 -15.84 5.99 16.13
CA GLU A 66 -14.45 6.19 15.72
C GLU A 66 -13.63 4.88 15.85
N GLY A 67 -12.93 4.50 14.79
CA GLY A 67 -12.18 3.26 14.69
C GLY A 67 -12.96 2.05 14.13
N GLU A 68 -14.28 2.15 13.99
CA GLU A 68 -15.11 1.08 13.44
C GLU A 68 -15.24 1.14 11.90
N TYR A 69 -14.82 2.24 11.27
CA TYR A 69 -14.91 2.45 9.82
C TYR A 69 -13.57 2.95 9.25
N ASP A 70 -13.37 2.68 7.98
CA ASP A 70 -12.11 2.95 7.26
C ASP A 70 -12.22 4.16 6.31
N GLY A 71 -13.43 4.56 5.96
CA GLY A 71 -13.73 5.70 5.08
C GLY A 71 -15.20 6.10 5.15
N VAL A 72 -15.51 7.28 4.63
CA VAL A 72 -16.89 7.79 4.50
C VAL A 72 -17.27 7.81 3.02
N ILE A 73 -18.46 7.31 2.68
CA ILE A 73 -19.10 7.53 1.37
C ILE A 73 -20.13 8.64 1.54
N LEU A 74 -19.82 9.83 1.02
CA LEU A 74 -20.74 10.94 0.94
C LEU A 74 -21.59 10.76 -0.31
N CYS A 75 -22.81 10.25 -0.12
CA CYS A 75 -23.80 10.03 -1.16
C CYS A 75 -24.62 11.29 -1.37
N MET A 76 -24.63 11.79 -2.59
CA MET A 76 -25.47 12.90 -3.06
C MET A 76 -26.57 12.36 -3.96
N PRO A 77 -27.72 11.95 -3.39
CA PRO A 77 -28.86 11.51 -4.17
C PRO A 77 -29.47 12.63 -5.03
N ILE A 78 -29.30 13.84 -4.55
CA ILE A 78 -29.75 15.11 -5.13
C ILE A 78 -28.74 16.21 -4.81
N PHE A 79 -29.01 17.47 -5.15
CA PHE A 79 -28.27 18.64 -4.72
C PHE A 79 -28.40 18.80 -3.19
N ILE A 80 -27.31 18.65 -2.44
CA ILE A 80 -27.31 18.58 -0.97
C ILE A 80 -26.96 19.91 -0.30
N ASP A 81 -27.17 20.00 1.02
CA ASP A 81 -26.78 21.17 1.82
C ASP A 81 -25.29 21.12 2.22
N GLU A 82 -24.54 22.15 1.86
CA GLU A 82 -23.10 22.25 2.15
C GLU A 82 -22.81 22.44 3.64
N ASN A 83 -23.65 23.22 4.37
CA ASN A 83 -23.44 23.48 5.81
C ASN A 83 -23.60 22.18 6.62
N GLY A 84 -24.57 21.35 6.24
CA GLY A 84 -24.76 20.03 6.84
C GLY A 84 -23.58 19.12 6.56
N ALA A 85 -23.09 19.07 5.32
CA ALA A 85 -21.96 18.24 4.95
C ALA A 85 -20.66 18.65 5.67
N ILE A 86 -20.36 19.96 5.80
CA ILE A 86 -19.21 20.46 6.55
C ILE A 86 -19.35 20.14 8.04
N ALA A 87 -20.50 20.44 8.63
CA ALA A 87 -20.70 20.18 10.06
C ALA A 87 -20.57 18.68 10.41
N ALA A 88 -20.94 17.81 9.48
CA ALA A 88 -20.84 16.36 9.64
C ALA A 88 -19.42 15.81 9.51
N LEU A 89 -18.61 16.33 8.58
CA LEU A 89 -17.41 15.64 8.09
C LEU A 89 -16.09 16.40 8.29
N GLN A 90 -16.11 17.64 8.82
CA GLN A 90 -14.89 18.43 9.01
C GLN A 90 -13.79 17.73 9.83
N ASP A 91 -14.14 16.81 10.72
CA ASP A 91 -13.23 16.07 11.60
C ASP A 91 -13.33 14.55 11.39
N ALA A 92 -13.74 14.09 10.20
CA ALA A 92 -13.94 12.65 9.91
C ALA A 92 -12.67 11.81 10.09
N GLY A 93 -11.48 12.38 9.88
CA GLY A 93 -10.18 11.73 10.14
C GLY A 93 -9.86 10.51 9.25
N VAL A 94 -10.70 10.23 8.27
CA VAL A 94 -10.60 9.14 7.27
C VAL A 94 -10.89 9.68 5.87
N PRO A 95 -10.53 8.95 4.79
CA PRO A 95 -10.89 9.33 3.42
C PRO A 95 -12.40 9.49 3.22
N ILE A 96 -12.79 10.45 2.38
CA ILE A 96 -14.19 10.72 2.02
C ILE A 96 -14.35 10.56 0.51
N LEU A 97 -15.20 9.63 0.08
CA LEU A 97 -15.59 9.45 -1.33
C LEU A 97 -16.79 10.32 -1.67
N MET A 98 -16.67 11.15 -2.69
CA MET A 98 -17.76 11.98 -3.23
C MET A 98 -18.53 11.24 -4.33
N GLN A 99 -19.68 10.64 -4.00
CA GLN A 99 -20.57 10.01 -4.99
C GLN A 99 -21.79 10.88 -5.24
N ALA A 100 -22.17 11.05 -6.50
CA ALA A 100 -23.36 11.77 -6.92
C ALA A 100 -24.18 10.94 -7.93
N TYR A 101 -25.50 10.98 -7.80
CA TYR A 101 -26.40 10.31 -8.72
C TYR A 101 -26.52 11.04 -10.06
N PRO A 102 -26.64 10.33 -11.18
CA PRO A 102 -27.00 10.93 -12.45
C PRO A 102 -28.48 11.31 -12.46
N ASP A 103 -28.84 12.38 -13.16
CA ASP A 103 -30.23 12.64 -13.54
C ASP A 103 -30.65 11.65 -14.63
N GLU A 104 -31.91 11.19 -14.57
CA GLU A 104 -32.45 10.33 -15.61
C GLU A 104 -32.87 11.18 -16.83
N ILE A 105 -32.40 10.75 -18.02
CA ILE A 105 -32.77 11.42 -19.28
C ILE A 105 -34.27 11.41 -19.46
N GLY A 106 -34.85 12.59 -19.68
CA GLY A 106 -36.31 12.79 -19.85
C GLY A 106 -37.09 12.93 -18.53
N LYS A 107 -36.44 12.85 -17.37
CA LYS A 107 -37.06 13.06 -16.06
C LYS A 107 -36.41 14.27 -15.34
N MET A 108 -36.53 15.44 -15.95
CA MET A 108 -35.97 16.70 -15.43
C MET A 108 -37.06 17.63 -14.84
N ASP A 109 -38.25 17.09 -14.55
CA ASP A 109 -39.29 17.81 -13.82
C ASP A 109 -38.94 17.95 -12.33
N PHE A 110 -39.72 18.77 -11.62
CA PHE A 110 -39.47 19.09 -10.21
C PHE A 110 -39.47 17.84 -9.28
N GLN A 111 -40.23 16.80 -9.61
CA GLN A 111 -40.33 15.60 -8.76
C GLN A 111 -39.16 14.61 -8.96
N HIS A 112 -38.51 14.65 -10.12
CA HIS A 112 -37.51 13.65 -10.49
C HIS A 112 -36.10 14.24 -10.62
N ARG A 113 -35.98 15.57 -10.74
CA ARG A 113 -34.72 16.26 -10.91
C ARG A 113 -33.82 16.15 -9.68
N ARG A 114 -32.61 15.69 -9.86
CA ARG A 114 -31.63 15.48 -8.79
C ARG A 114 -30.64 16.65 -8.64
N ASP A 115 -30.15 17.21 -9.73
CA ASP A 115 -29.08 18.23 -9.74
C ASP A 115 -27.83 17.81 -8.91
N ALA A 116 -27.63 16.52 -8.73
CA ALA A 116 -26.55 16.01 -7.87
C ALA A 116 -25.15 16.31 -8.44
N TYR A 117 -25.03 16.44 -9.77
CA TYR A 117 -23.76 16.85 -10.39
C TYR A 117 -23.37 18.27 -10.00
N CYS A 118 -24.32 19.20 -10.08
CA CYS A 118 -24.15 20.58 -9.60
C CYS A 118 -23.81 20.58 -8.09
N GLY A 119 -24.55 19.79 -7.30
CA GLY A 119 -24.28 19.62 -5.87
C GLY A 119 -22.87 19.11 -5.57
N LYS A 120 -22.35 18.20 -6.37
CA LYS A 120 -20.99 17.69 -6.21
C LYS A 120 -19.94 18.78 -6.42
N PHE A 121 -20.10 19.64 -7.44
CA PHE A 121 -19.20 20.78 -7.62
C PHE A 121 -19.24 21.73 -6.42
N SER A 122 -20.44 22.07 -5.97
CA SER A 122 -20.63 22.94 -4.81
C SER A 122 -19.95 22.41 -3.55
N VAL A 123 -20.22 21.16 -3.19
CA VAL A 123 -19.65 20.55 -1.97
C VAL A 123 -18.13 20.38 -2.09
N THR A 124 -17.61 19.99 -3.24
CA THR A 124 -16.15 19.85 -3.43
C THR A 124 -15.44 21.19 -3.34
N ASP A 125 -16.03 22.27 -3.87
CA ASP A 125 -15.47 23.62 -3.71
C ASP A 125 -15.44 24.06 -2.24
N VAL A 126 -16.53 23.83 -1.50
CA VAL A 126 -16.59 24.17 -0.08
C VAL A 126 -15.62 23.31 0.74
N PHE A 127 -15.49 22.01 0.47
CA PHE A 127 -14.50 21.16 1.12
C PHE A 127 -13.07 21.64 0.85
N TYR A 128 -12.78 22.07 -0.38
CA TYR A 128 -11.48 22.68 -0.71
C TYR A 128 -11.22 23.96 0.11
N GLN A 129 -12.21 24.86 0.24
CA GLN A 129 -12.11 26.09 1.04
C GLN A 129 -11.83 25.76 2.53
N TYR A 130 -12.44 24.71 3.07
CA TYR A 130 -12.22 24.23 4.44
C TYR A 130 -10.96 23.36 4.59
N LYS A 131 -10.21 23.13 3.50
CA LYS A 131 -9.02 22.25 3.47
C LYS A 131 -9.32 20.82 3.92
N LEU A 132 -10.53 20.33 3.67
CA LEU A 132 -10.92 18.96 3.92
C LEU A 132 -10.48 18.08 2.73
N PRO A 133 -9.70 17.03 2.96
CA PRO A 133 -9.35 16.11 1.90
C PRO A 133 -10.58 15.28 1.47
N PHE A 134 -10.75 15.09 0.17
CA PHE A 134 -11.80 14.28 -0.40
C PHE A 134 -11.32 13.54 -1.65
N THR A 135 -12.03 12.48 -2.02
CA THR A 135 -11.76 11.66 -3.20
C THR A 135 -12.87 11.82 -4.22
N VAL A 136 -12.49 12.09 -5.47
CA VAL A 136 -13.42 12.19 -6.62
C VAL A 136 -13.04 11.13 -7.63
N MET A 137 -14.00 10.30 -8.02
CA MET A 137 -13.83 9.25 -9.02
C MET A 137 -14.55 9.60 -10.32
N LYS A 138 -14.19 8.90 -11.41
CA LYS A 138 -14.86 8.99 -12.72
C LYS A 138 -15.72 7.73 -12.93
N PRO A 139 -16.89 7.86 -13.59
CA PRO A 139 -17.52 9.12 -14.01
C PRO A 139 -17.97 9.97 -12.83
N HIS A 140 -18.09 11.30 -13.02
CA HIS A 140 -18.38 12.23 -11.93
C HIS A 140 -19.76 12.02 -11.29
N VAL A 141 -20.75 11.64 -12.09
CA VAL A 141 -22.05 11.14 -11.62
C VAL A 141 -22.17 9.69 -12.00
N VAL A 142 -22.58 8.87 -11.06
CA VAL A 142 -22.59 7.41 -11.22
C VAL A 142 -23.68 6.79 -10.35
N HIS A 143 -24.47 5.88 -10.94
CA HIS A 143 -25.48 5.15 -10.18
C HIS A 143 -24.79 4.09 -9.29
N PRO A 144 -25.12 3.96 -7.99
CA PRO A 144 -24.46 3.01 -7.08
C PRO A 144 -24.46 1.55 -7.58
N LEU A 145 -25.53 1.10 -8.25
CA LEU A 145 -25.63 -0.27 -8.75
C LEU A 145 -24.95 -0.50 -10.11
N SER A 146 -24.14 0.47 -10.59
CA SER A 146 -23.39 0.32 -11.84
C SER A 146 -22.03 -0.33 -11.63
N GLU A 147 -21.50 -0.99 -12.68
CA GLU A 147 -20.14 -1.54 -12.68
C GLU A 147 -19.08 -0.45 -12.46
N ALA A 148 -19.28 0.75 -13.02
CA ALA A 148 -18.37 1.87 -12.81
C ALA A 148 -18.29 2.28 -11.33
N PHE A 149 -19.39 2.23 -10.59
CA PHE A 149 -19.35 2.51 -9.16
C PHE A 149 -18.74 1.35 -8.36
N ARG A 150 -18.96 0.12 -8.79
CA ARG A 150 -18.29 -1.05 -8.21
C ARG A 150 -16.76 -0.87 -8.27
N GLN A 151 -16.22 -0.47 -9.42
CA GLN A 151 -14.79 -0.17 -9.56
C GLN A 151 -14.36 1.00 -8.66
N ASN A 152 -15.17 2.06 -8.60
CA ASN A 152 -14.90 3.20 -7.70
C ASN A 152 -14.84 2.79 -6.22
N LEU A 153 -15.66 1.81 -5.78
CA LEU A 153 -15.59 1.26 -4.42
C LEU A 153 -14.29 0.50 -4.17
N ASP A 154 -13.84 -0.31 -5.13
CA ASP A 154 -12.59 -1.06 -5.01
C ASP A 154 -11.38 -0.12 -4.96
N ASP A 155 -11.36 0.91 -5.80
CA ASP A 155 -10.32 1.95 -5.80
C ASP A 155 -10.35 2.77 -4.50
N PHE A 156 -11.54 3.10 -4.01
CA PHE A 156 -11.67 3.82 -2.73
C PHE A 156 -11.24 2.96 -1.53
N ALA A 157 -11.54 1.68 -1.55
CA ALA A 157 -11.06 0.74 -0.55
C ALA A 157 -9.53 0.65 -0.54
N ALA A 158 -8.90 0.71 -1.72
CA ALA A 158 -7.44 0.77 -1.84
C ALA A 158 -6.87 2.05 -1.21
N ILE A 159 -7.48 3.21 -1.47
CA ILE A 159 -7.10 4.48 -0.81
C ILE A 159 -7.22 4.38 0.70
N CYS A 160 -8.32 3.83 1.21
CA CYS A 160 -8.53 3.65 2.65
C CYS A 160 -7.48 2.72 3.27
N ARG A 161 -7.11 1.62 2.58
CA ARG A 161 -6.03 0.73 3.03
C ARG A 161 -4.70 1.46 3.16
N VAL A 162 -4.33 2.27 2.17
CA VAL A 162 -3.09 3.06 2.19
C VAL A 162 -3.11 4.07 3.34
N VAL A 163 -4.16 4.87 3.45
CA VAL A 163 -4.25 5.89 4.52
C VAL A 163 -4.21 5.26 5.90
N LYS A 164 -4.95 4.17 6.12
CA LYS A 164 -4.96 3.44 7.40
C LYS A 164 -3.60 2.81 7.71
N GLY A 165 -2.99 2.11 6.73
CA GLY A 165 -1.73 1.38 6.91
C GLY A 165 -0.49 2.27 7.00
N MET A 166 -0.58 3.53 6.52
CA MET A 166 0.53 4.50 6.59
C MET A 166 0.38 5.51 7.75
N LYS A 167 -0.76 5.53 8.44
CA LYS A 167 -1.04 6.52 9.51
C LYS A 167 -0.13 6.37 10.75
N ARG A 168 0.27 5.13 11.04
CA ARG A 168 1.25 4.77 12.09
C ARG A 168 2.11 3.67 11.51
N PHE A 169 3.25 4.03 10.98
CA PHE A 169 4.09 3.14 10.21
C PHE A 169 5.44 2.98 10.87
N ASN A 170 5.75 1.76 11.35
CA ASN A 170 7.03 1.42 11.97
C ASN A 170 7.94 0.76 10.95
N LEU A 171 9.04 1.41 10.62
CA LEU A 171 10.02 0.96 9.64
C LEU A 171 11.33 0.54 10.33
N GLY A 172 11.67 -0.75 10.27
CA GLY A 172 12.93 -1.28 10.78
C GLY A 172 14.09 -0.98 9.82
N CYS A 173 15.17 -0.42 10.35
CA CYS A 173 16.42 -0.15 9.63
C CYS A 173 17.53 -1.03 10.22
N ILE A 174 17.89 -2.13 9.53
CA ILE A 174 18.88 -3.10 10.03
C ILE A 174 20.23 -2.85 9.37
N GLY A 175 21.10 -2.19 10.11
CA GLY A 175 22.43 -1.75 9.67
C GLY A 175 22.48 -0.28 9.28
N ALA A 176 23.67 0.18 8.92
CA ALA A 176 23.90 1.54 8.44
C ALA A 176 23.91 1.57 6.91
N ARG A 177 23.52 2.70 6.31
CA ARG A 177 23.62 2.91 4.88
C ARG A 177 25.03 2.60 4.36
N THR A 178 25.11 1.86 3.28
CA THR A 178 26.39 1.61 2.58
C THR A 178 27.04 2.94 2.20
N THR A 179 28.33 3.11 2.53
CA THR A 179 29.03 4.40 2.47
C THR A 179 28.91 5.10 1.12
N ALA A 180 28.98 4.35 0.01
CA ALA A 180 28.89 4.89 -1.34
C ALA A 180 27.48 5.36 -1.73
N PHE A 181 26.42 4.83 -1.12
CA PHE A 181 25.02 5.07 -1.52
C PHE A 181 24.45 6.35 -0.92
N LYS A 182 24.90 7.48 -1.38
CA LYS A 182 24.32 8.77 -0.97
C LYS A 182 22.93 9.01 -1.53
N THR A 183 22.55 8.29 -2.57
CA THR A 183 21.22 8.39 -3.21
C THR A 183 20.08 7.94 -2.29
N VAL A 184 20.34 6.98 -1.39
CA VAL A 184 19.34 6.47 -0.42
C VAL A 184 19.35 7.21 0.93
N ARG A 185 19.86 8.45 0.97
CA ARG A 185 19.77 9.28 2.19
C ARG A 185 18.34 9.72 2.45
N PHE A 186 18.00 9.81 3.71
CA PHE A 186 16.69 10.27 4.18
C PHE A 186 16.85 11.22 5.36
N ASP A 187 15.82 12.02 5.60
CA ASP A 187 15.67 12.86 6.80
C ASP A 187 14.65 12.22 7.73
N GLU A 188 15.13 11.56 8.77
CA GLU A 188 14.33 10.84 9.74
C GLU A 188 13.32 11.74 10.46
N VAL A 189 13.71 12.97 10.80
CA VAL A 189 12.82 13.95 11.44
C VAL A 189 11.68 14.35 10.49
N THR A 190 11.97 14.46 9.20
CA THR A 190 10.94 14.67 8.19
C THR A 190 9.99 13.47 8.12
N LEU A 191 10.48 12.23 8.09
CA LEU A 191 9.64 11.03 8.06
C LEU A 191 8.72 10.97 9.29
N GLN A 192 9.21 11.29 10.47
CA GLN A 192 8.43 11.33 11.71
C GLN A 192 7.23 12.29 11.63
N ARG A 193 7.37 13.43 10.92
CA ARG A 193 6.25 14.37 10.70
C ARG A 193 5.11 13.79 9.85
N TYR A 194 5.41 12.77 9.04
CA TYR A 194 4.42 12.02 8.25
C TYR A 194 3.91 10.75 8.95
N GLY A 195 4.22 10.57 10.25
CA GLY A 195 3.79 9.42 11.03
C GLY A 195 4.63 8.15 10.78
N ILE A 196 5.80 8.29 10.14
CA ILE A 196 6.72 7.20 9.86
C ILE A 196 7.79 7.18 10.95
N ASN A 197 7.76 6.18 11.81
CA ASN A 197 8.76 5.94 12.84
C ASN A 197 9.85 5.01 12.31
N VAL A 198 11.12 5.35 12.54
CA VAL A 198 12.26 4.55 12.11
C VAL A 198 12.92 3.92 13.32
N GLU A 199 12.95 2.59 13.38
CA GLU A 199 13.66 1.81 14.40
C GLU A 199 15.00 1.32 13.84
N SER A 200 16.09 1.83 14.36
CA SER A 200 17.45 1.52 13.88
C SER A 200 18.09 0.42 14.71
N PHE A 201 18.52 -0.65 14.05
CA PHE A 201 19.24 -1.77 14.65
C PHE A 201 20.66 -1.86 14.10
N ASP A 202 21.61 -2.12 14.98
CA ASP A 202 23.00 -2.35 14.54
C ASP A 202 23.12 -3.73 13.86
N LEU A 203 23.83 -3.77 12.71
CA LEU A 203 24.06 -5.02 12.00
C LEU A 203 24.83 -6.04 12.84
N SER A 204 25.70 -5.59 13.74
CA SER A 204 26.45 -6.44 14.64
C SER A 204 25.55 -7.16 15.66
N GLU A 205 24.45 -6.52 16.07
CA GLU A 205 23.44 -7.15 16.94
C GLU A 205 22.74 -8.30 16.21
N LEU A 206 22.30 -8.07 14.97
CA LEU A 206 21.72 -9.13 14.14
C LEU A 206 22.70 -10.29 13.97
N ILE A 207 23.96 -10.02 13.58
CA ILE A 207 25.00 -11.03 13.40
C ILE A 207 25.20 -11.85 14.69
N PHE A 208 25.26 -11.17 15.84
CA PHE A 208 25.43 -11.82 17.12
C PHE A 208 24.23 -12.74 17.49
N LYS A 209 23.00 -12.27 17.27
CA LYS A 209 21.80 -13.08 17.49
C LYS A 209 21.77 -14.31 16.58
N VAL A 210 22.13 -14.13 15.29
CA VAL A 210 22.21 -15.20 14.28
C VAL A 210 23.24 -16.26 14.69
N GLN A 211 24.44 -15.84 15.11
CA GLN A 211 25.49 -16.78 15.55
C GLN A 211 25.15 -17.56 16.82
N LYS A 212 24.27 -17.01 17.66
CA LYS A 212 23.78 -17.70 18.88
C LYS A 212 22.62 -18.65 18.64
N LYS A 213 21.98 -18.60 17.47
CA LYS A 213 20.90 -19.56 17.18
C LYS A 213 21.47 -20.96 17.03
N GLU A 214 20.85 -21.90 17.73
CA GLU A 214 21.23 -23.33 17.64
C GLU A 214 20.80 -23.89 16.27
N ASP A 215 21.60 -24.81 15.74
CA ASP A 215 21.35 -25.46 14.45
C ASP A 215 20.07 -26.30 14.44
N ASN A 216 19.70 -26.86 15.60
CA ASN A 216 18.54 -27.69 15.80
C ASN A 216 17.33 -26.93 16.38
N ASP A 217 17.36 -25.60 16.42
CA ASP A 217 16.20 -24.80 16.82
C ASP A 217 15.01 -25.10 15.91
N ALA A 218 13.85 -25.39 16.50
CA ALA A 218 12.66 -25.78 15.77
C ALA A 218 12.19 -24.74 14.75
N ALA A 219 12.32 -23.44 15.08
CA ALA A 219 11.98 -22.35 14.16
C ALA A 219 12.96 -22.28 12.98
N VAL A 220 14.26 -22.56 13.23
CA VAL A 220 15.28 -22.62 12.18
C VAL A 220 15.02 -23.78 11.22
N LEU A 221 14.72 -24.96 11.73
CA LEU A 221 14.42 -26.14 10.91
C LEU A 221 13.15 -25.93 10.07
N ALA A 222 12.09 -25.38 10.66
CA ALA A 222 10.86 -25.03 9.94
C ALA A 222 11.11 -23.97 8.86
N LYS A 223 12.00 -23.01 9.12
CA LYS A 223 12.33 -21.97 8.14
C LYS A 223 13.16 -22.54 6.96
N ILE A 224 14.02 -23.53 7.17
CA ILE A 224 14.70 -24.25 6.07
C ILE A 224 13.66 -24.87 5.13
N GLU A 225 12.70 -25.62 5.67
CA GLU A 225 11.63 -26.22 4.86
C GLU A 225 10.80 -25.16 4.12
N CYS A 226 10.48 -24.04 4.77
CA CYS A 226 9.77 -22.92 4.15
C CYS A 226 10.55 -22.37 2.94
N LEU A 227 11.85 -22.10 3.09
CA LEU A 227 12.70 -21.54 2.04
C LEU A 227 12.90 -22.53 0.87
N GLU A 228 13.07 -23.82 1.13
CA GLU A 228 13.19 -24.84 0.09
C GLU A 228 11.89 -25.02 -0.72
N ASN A 229 10.75 -24.83 -0.09
CA ASN A 229 9.46 -24.80 -0.79
C ASN A 229 9.27 -23.50 -1.59
N TYR A 230 9.81 -22.38 -1.10
CA TYR A 230 9.68 -21.07 -1.71
C TYR A 230 10.45 -20.93 -3.04
N ALA A 231 11.73 -21.29 -3.08
CA ALA A 231 12.60 -21.20 -4.25
C ALA A 231 13.37 -22.52 -4.48
N ASP A 232 14.10 -22.62 -5.58
CA ASP A 232 14.94 -23.80 -5.86
C ASP A 232 16.28 -23.68 -5.11
N PHE A 233 16.41 -24.45 -4.03
CA PHE A 233 17.60 -24.55 -3.17
C PHE A 233 18.48 -25.79 -3.48
N THR A 234 18.24 -26.50 -4.57
CA THR A 234 18.91 -27.80 -4.86
C THR A 234 20.44 -27.69 -4.88
N LYS A 235 20.97 -26.53 -5.31
CA LYS A 235 22.43 -26.28 -5.40
C LYS A 235 23.03 -25.64 -4.15
N VAL A 236 22.20 -25.14 -3.22
CA VAL A 236 22.66 -24.40 -2.04
C VAL A 236 23.29 -25.36 -1.01
N PRO A 237 24.55 -25.13 -0.57
CA PRO A 237 25.15 -25.94 0.47
C PRO A 237 24.35 -25.90 1.79
N GLN A 238 24.33 -27.01 2.53
CA GLN A 238 23.55 -27.13 3.76
C GLN A 238 23.89 -26.06 4.81
N ALA A 239 25.19 -25.71 4.94
CA ALA A 239 25.63 -24.66 5.85
C ALA A 239 25.03 -23.28 5.51
N ASN A 240 24.91 -22.96 4.20
CA ASN A 240 24.32 -21.70 3.75
C ASN A 240 22.80 -21.70 3.90
N LYS A 241 22.12 -22.84 3.68
CA LYS A 241 20.67 -22.99 3.97
C LYS A 241 20.39 -22.72 5.46
N LEU A 242 21.18 -23.31 6.32
CA LEU A 242 21.07 -23.13 7.77
C LEU A 242 21.30 -21.67 8.17
N MET A 243 22.32 -21.02 7.60
CA MET A 243 22.62 -19.62 7.88
C MET A 243 21.48 -18.69 7.42
N LEU A 244 20.98 -18.87 6.20
CA LEU A 244 19.83 -18.11 5.68
C LEU A 244 18.61 -18.28 6.59
N ALA A 245 18.31 -19.51 7.04
CA ALA A 245 17.20 -19.78 7.93
C ALA A 245 17.35 -19.08 9.30
N LYS A 246 18.56 -19.10 9.90
CA LYS A 246 18.85 -18.39 11.15
C LYS A 246 18.65 -16.88 11.02
N ILE A 247 19.13 -16.28 9.93
CA ILE A 247 18.92 -14.85 9.64
C ILE A 247 17.44 -14.54 9.54
N SER A 248 16.69 -15.36 8.80
CA SER A 248 15.25 -15.14 8.62
C SER A 248 14.49 -15.23 9.94
N VAL A 249 14.83 -16.19 10.81
CA VAL A 249 14.22 -16.32 12.16
C VAL A 249 14.51 -15.07 13.01
N VAL A 250 15.75 -14.58 13.02
CA VAL A 250 16.11 -13.38 13.78
C VAL A 250 15.40 -12.14 13.24
N ILE A 251 15.25 -12.01 11.91
CA ILE A 251 14.46 -10.93 11.32
C ILE A 251 12.99 -11.03 11.74
N ASP A 252 12.40 -12.22 11.73
CA ASP A 252 11.03 -12.45 12.19
C ASP A 252 10.85 -12.07 13.68
N GLU A 253 11.86 -12.33 14.52
CA GLU A 253 11.87 -11.88 15.92
C GLU A 253 11.86 -10.36 16.04
N TYR A 254 12.68 -9.62 15.26
CA TYR A 254 12.63 -8.15 15.24
C TYR A 254 11.27 -7.63 14.80
N ILE A 255 10.71 -8.19 13.71
CA ILE A 255 9.40 -7.79 13.21
C ILE A 255 8.32 -7.93 14.30
N ALA A 256 8.33 -9.05 15.02
CA ALA A 256 7.35 -9.32 16.07
C ALA A 256 7.56 -8.46 17.33
N GLU A 257 8.80 -8.32 17.78
CA GLU A 257 9.17 -7.60 19.01
C GLU A 257 8.89 -6.11 18.90
N TYR A 258 9.22 -5.51 17.74
CA TYR A 258 9.10 -4.07 17.50
C TYR A 258 7.88 -3.67 16.67
N HIS A 259 6.99 -4.62 16.37
CA HIS A 259 5.79 -4.38 15.56
C HIS A 259 6.08 -3.66 14.23
N LEU A 260 7.07 -4.15 13.49
CA LEU A 260 7.53 -3.51 12.27
C LEU A 260 6.57 -3.80 11.12
N ASP A 261 6.16 -2.75 10.40
CA ASP A 261 5.30 -2.83 9.22
C ASP A 261 6.10 -3.08 7.92
N ALA A 262 7.36 -2.66 7.92
CA ALA A 262 8.32 -2.88 6.86
C ALA A 262 9.75 -2.84 7.42
N ILE A 263 10.70 -3.34 6.66
CA ILE A 263 12.12 -3.27 7.03
C ILE A 263 12.98 -2.87 5.83
N THR A 264 14.20 -2.43 6.13
CA THR A 264 15.28 -2.33 5.15
C THR A 264 16.53 -2.95 5.72
N LEU A 265 17.28 -3.66 4.90
CA LEU A 265 18.40 -4.49 5.35
C LEU A 265 19.68 -4.12 4.59
N ARG A 266 20.76 -3.85 5.33
CA ARG A 266 22.08 -3.74 4.74
C ARG A 266 22.66 -5.12 4.45
N CYS A 267 22.97 -5.40 3.19
CA CYS A 267 23.70 -6.61 2.80
C CYS A 267 25.20 -6.38 2.66
N TRP A 268 25.65 -5.41 1.90
CA TRP A 268 27.07 -5.17 1.55
C TRP A 268 27.92 -4.65 2.73
N ASN A 269 29.06 -5.25 3.01
CA ASN A 269 29.64 -6.54 2.56
C ASN A 269 29.69 -7.50 3.73
N GLU A 270 29.19 -7.06 4.89
CA GLU A 270 29.39 -7.73 6.16
C GLU A 270 28.66 -9.07 6.24
N MET A 271 27.47 -9.16 5.62
CA MET A 271 26.70 -10.42 5.61
C MET A 271 27.41 -11.48 4.79
N GLU A 272 27.91 -11.12 3.62
CA GLU A 272 28.66 -12.03 2.76
C GLU A 272 29.97 -12.46 3.39
N THR A 273 30.70 -11.53 4.04
CA THR A 273 31.99 -11.80 4.63
C THR A 273 31.90 -12.60 5.93
N ILE A 274 30.94 -12.24 6.80
CA ILE A 274 30.86 -12.82 8.16
C ILE A 274 29.92 -14.02 8.19
N LEU A 275 28.73 -13.91 7.57
CA LEU A 275 27.69 -14.94 7.55
C LEU A 275 27.75 -15.81 6.29
N ARG A 276 28.52 -15.42 5.27
CA ARG A 276 28.77 -16.12 4.01
C ARG A 276 27.53 -16.33 3.15
N VAL A 277 26.54 -15.43 3.28
CA VAL A 277 25.28 -15.46 2.52
C VAL A 277 24.83 -14.05 2.13
N CYS A 278 24.13 -13.97 1.00
CA CYS A 278 23.36 -12.80 0.59
C CYS A 278 21.91 -12.94 1.05
N PRO A 279 21.26 -11.90 1.59
CA PRO A 279 19.89 -12.02 2.11
C PRO A 279 18.81 -11.89 1.03
N CYS A 280 19.14 -11.86 -0.26
CA CYS A 280 18.21 -11.52 -1.35
C CYS A 280 16.98 -12.43 -1.39
N VAL A 281 17.14 -13.75 -1.23
CA VAL A 281 16.01 -14.70 -1.18
C VAL A 281 15.13 -14.48 0.06
N LEU A 282 15.70 -14.00 1.16
CA LEU A 282 14.95 -13.66 2.38
C LEU A 282 14.12 -12.41 2.16
N ILE A 283 14.68 -11.39 1.49
CA ILE A 283 13.95 -10.18 1.10
C ILE A 283 12.81 -10.54 0.13
N SER A 284 13.06 -11.43 -0.82
CA SER A 284 12.07 -11.98 -1.74
C SER A 284 10.90 -12.63 -0.99
N GLU A 285 11.19 -13.53 -0.04
CA GLU A 285 10.20 -14.24 0.79
C GLU A 285 9.40 -13.29 1.70
N LEU A 286 10.07 -12.31 2.31
CA LEU A 286 9.41 -11.29 3.13
C LEU A 286 8.38 -10.49 2.33
N ASN A 287 8.75 -10.03 1.13
CA ASN A 287 7.85 -9.28 0.27
C ASN A 287 6.63 -10.11 -0.17
N ASP A 288 6.80 -11.41 -0.42
CA ASP A 288 5.69 -12.30 -0.75
C ASP A 288 4.75 -12.57 0.43
N ARG A 289 5.27 -12.65 1.64
CA ARG A 289 4.48 -12.81 2.86
C ARG A 289 3.79 -11.52 3.33
N GLY A 290 3.98 -10.43 2.62
CA GLY A 290 3.35 -9.14 2.93
C GLY A 290 4.14 -8.26 3.91
N ILE A 291 5.38 -8.61 4.24
CA ILE A 291 6.30 -7.75 4.98
C ILE A 291 7.25 -7.09 3.99
N VAL A 292 7.02 -5.82 3.71
CA VAL A 292 7.88 -5.10 2.78
C VAL A 292 9.31 -5.04 3.29
N CYS A 293 10.25 -5.44 2.45
CA CYS A 293 11.66 -5.33 2.71
C CYS A 293 12.38 -4.74 1.48
N SER A 294 13.04 -3.60 1.66
CA SER A 294 13.98 -3.05 0.67
C SER A 294 15.40 -3.44 1.01
N CYS A 295 16.30 -3.34 0.01
CA CYS A 295 17.73 -3.59 0.18
C CYS A 295 18.48 -2.28 0.53
N GLU A 296 19.73 -2.40 0.99
CA GLU A 296 20.76 -1.32 1.00
C GLU A 296 20.43 -0.11 1.88
N ILE A 297 19.49 -0.27 2.82
CA ILE A 297 19.00 0.81 3.68
C ILE A 297 18.28 1.90 2.86
N ASP A 298 17.55 1.49 1.84
CA ASP A 298 16.67 2.39 1.09
C ASP A 298 15.28 2.47 1.76
N LEU A 299 15.22 3.31 2.80
CA LEU A 299 13.99 3.51 3.58
C LEU A 299 12.87 4.11 2.73
N THR A 300 13.20 5.03 1.84
CA THR A 300 12.19 5.72 1.04
C THR A 300 11.56 4.80 0.00
N SER A 301 12.31 3.85 -0.54
CA SER A 301 11.76 2.76 -1.34
C SER A 301 10.87 1.83 -0.51
N ALA A 302 11.27 1.45 0.72
CA ALA A 302 10.40 0.66 1.61
C ALA A 302 9.05 1.36 1.88
N ILE A 303 9.04 2.68 2.08
CA ILE A 303 7.83 3.48 2.28
C ILE A 303 6.92 3.40 1.05
N THR A 304 7.46 3.62 -0.16
CA THR A 304 6.67 3.57 -1.39
C THR A 304 6.23 2.16 -1.75
N MET A 305 7.07 1.15 -1.52
CA MET A 305 6.70 -0.26 -1.66
C MET A 305 5.52 -0.62 -0.74
N ARG A 306 5.53 -0.17 0.53
CA ARG A 306 4.42 -0.41 1.45
C ARG A 306 3.13 0.24 0.99
N ALA A 307 3.18 1.48 0.53
CA ALA A 307 2.00 2.17 -0.01
C ALA A 307 1.42 1.43 -1.23
N MET A 308 2.28 1.01 -2.17
CA MET A 308 1.85 0.23 -3.35
C MET A 308 1.30 -1.15 -2.98
N GLN A 309 1.90 -1.83 -1.99
CA GLN A 309 1.40 -3.10 -1.48
C GLN A 309 0.00 -2.95 -0.87
N LEU A 310 -0.20 -1.94 -0.03
CA LEU A 310 -1.50 -1.64 0.57
C LEU A 310 -2.55 -1.29 -0.48
N ALA A 311 -2.16 -0.57 -1.54
CA ALA A 311 -3.06 -0.23 -2.64
C ALA A 311 -3.44 -1.47 -3.45
N SER A 312 -2.47 -2.25 -3.91
CA SER A 312 -2.68 -3.38 -4.83
C SER A 312 -3.11 -4.68 -4.14
N GLY A 313 -2.75 -4.87 -2.86
CA GLY A 313 -2.85 -6.16 -2.17
C GLY A 313 -1.87 -7.22 -2.69
N LYS A 314 -0.84 -6.82 -3.45
CA LYS A 314 0.15 -7.70 -4.06
C LYS A 314 1.55 -7.38 -3.55
N ALA A 315 2.49 -8.30 -3.73
CA ALA A 315 3.91 -8.07 -3.47
C ALA A 315 4.44 -6.91 -4.32
N THR A 316 5.49 -6.27 -3.81
CA THR A 316 6.22 -5.19 -4.49
C THR A 316 7.70 -5.55 -4.59
N ALA A 317 8.43 -4.89 -5.48
CA ALA A 317 9.87 -5.12 -5.66
C ALA A 317 10.62 -3.79 -5.71
N CYS A 318 11.83 -3.77 -5.16
CA CYS A 318 12.82 -2.71 -5.36
C CYS A 318 13.72 -3.12 -6.52
N LEU A 319 13.83 -2.27 -7.55
CA LEU A 319 14.59 -2.55 -8.76
C LEU A 319 15.44 -1.34 -9.16
N ASP A 320 16.59 -1.62 -9.77
CA ASP A 320 17.49 -0.61 -10.31
C ASP A 320 17.19 -0.34 -11.78
N TRP A 321 17.36 0.91 -12.19
CA TRP A 321 17.46 1.29 -13.59
C TRP A 321 18.82 0.85 -14.12
N ASN A 322 18.88 -0.34 -14.71
CA ASN A 322 20.13 -1.00 -15.01
C ASN A 322 20.74 -0.57 -16.36
N ASN A 323 19.93 -0.57 -17.43
CA ASN A 323 20.43 -0.24 -18.76
C ASN A 323 19.31 0.21 -19.72
N ASN A 324 19.69 0.83 -20.83
CA ASN A 324 18.83 1.02 -21.97
C ASN A 324 18.49 -0.35 -22.61
N TYR A 325 17.32 -0.45 -23.22
CA TYR A 325 17.00 -1.57 -24.09
C TYR A 325 17.33 -1.21 -25.55
N GLY A 326 18.59 -1.43 -25.94
CA GLY A 326 19.10 -1.00 -27.24
C GLY A 326 18.97 0.53 -27.42
N GLU A 327 18.36 0.96 -28.52
CA GLU A 327 18.09 2.36 -28.85
C GLU A 327 16.62 2.77 -28.63
N ASP A 328 15.80 1.91 -28.02
CA ASP A 328 14.38 2.22 -27.75
C ASP A 328 14.28 3.11 -26.52
N GLU A 329 13.98 4.39 -26.72
CA GLU A 329 13.86 5.39 -25.66
C GLU A 329 12.68 5.13 -24.69
N ASN A 330 11.73 4.28 -25.06
CA ASN A 330 10.57 3.94 -24.23
C ASN A 330 10.76 2.65 -23.41
N LYS A 331 11.92 1.99 -23.55
CA LYS A 331 12.24 0.75 -22.84
C LYS A 331 13.53 0.86 -22.05
N VAL A 332 13.51 0.20 -20.91
CA VAL A 332 14.69 0.09 -20.03
C VAL A 332 14.78 -1.32 -19.47
N ILE A 333 15.98 -1.73 -19.11
CA ILE A 333 16.21 -2.95 -18.35
C ILE A 333 16.20 -2.58 -16.88
N LEU A 334 15.28 -3.22 -16.14
CA LEU A 334 15.26 -3.17 -14.67
C LEU A 334 15.91 -4.43 -14.13
N PHE A 335 16.71 -4.27 -13.09
CA PHE A 335 17.47 -5.37 -12.51
C PHE A 335 17.63 -5.20 -11.01
N HIS A 336 17.79 -6.27 -10.28
CA HIS A 336 18.36 -6.33 -8.94
C HIS A 336 18.90 -7.75 -8.68
N CYS A 337 19.79 -7.89 -7.70
CA CYS A 337 20.47 -9.15 -7.39
C CYS A 337 19.59 -10.22 -6.67
N GLY A 338 18.26 -10.20 -6.86
CA GLY A 338 17.36 -11.27 -6.46
C GLY A 338 16.40 -11.02 -5.28
N PRO A 339 16.14 -9.76 -4.82
CA PRO A 339 15.16 -9.53 -3.77
C PRO A 339 13.69 -9.50 -4.28
N VAL A 340 13.45 -10.00 -5.50
CA VAL A 340 12.13 -9.97 -6.13
C VAL A 340 11.27 -11.11 -5.61
N ALA A 341 10.03 -10.80 -5.20
CA ALA A 341 9.06 -11.76 -4.74
C ALA A 341 8.75 -12.83 -5.80
N GLN A 342 8.65 -14.10 -5.39
CA GLN A 342 8.39 -15.23 -6.28
C GLN A 342 7.06 -15.08 -7.02
N SER A 343 6.04 -14.50 -6.38
CA SER A 343 4.73 -14.24 -7.00
C SER A 343 4.77 -13.27 -8.18
N LEU A 344 5.84 -12.50 -8.34
CA LEU A 344 6.06 -11.60 -9.48
C LEU A 344 6.86 -12.25 -10.60
N MET A 345 7.44 -13.45 -10.38
CA MET A 345 8.29 -14.12 -11.35
C MET A 345 7.51 -14.94 -12.37
N ALA A 346 8.06 -15.10 -13.56
CA ALA A 346 7.51 -15.95 -14.62
C ALA A 346 7.64 -17.45 -14.36
N GLY A 347 8.49 -17.84 -13.40
CA GLY A 347 8.73 -19.21 -12.99
C GLY A 347 9.34 -19.29 -11.61
N LYS A 348 9.62 -20.50 -11.11
CA LYS A 348 10.25 -20.68 -9.81
C LYS A 348 11.69 -20.16 -9.85
N GLY A 349 12.02 -19.25 -8.94
CA GLY A 349 13.36 -18.70 -8.80
C GLY A 349 14.38 -19.75 -8.35
N THR A 350 15.63 -19.58 -8.77
CA THR A 350 16.75 -20.46 -8.38
C THR A 350 17.69 -19.73 -7.47
N VAL A 351 17.99 -20.32 -6.31
CA VAL A 351 18.95 -19.72 -5.38
C VAL A 351 20.37 -20.03 -5.80
N THR A 352 21.14 -18.98 -6.04
CA THR A 352 22.52 -19.06 -6.56
C THR A 352 23.49 -18.29 -5.67
N GLU A 353 24.79 -18.43 -5.99
CA GLU A 353 25.85 -17.70 -5.37
C GLU A 353 26.09 -16.36 -6.10
N HIS A 354 26.14 -15.26 -5.38
CA HIS A 354 26.42 -13.95 -5.92
C HIS A 354 27.88 -13.84 -6.40
N LYS A 355 28.09 -13.90 -7.69
CA LYS A 355 29.44 -14.05 -8.28
C LYS A 355 30.42 -12.92 -7.98
N MET A 356 29.91 -11.68 -7.78
CA MET A 356 30.78 -10.55 -7.44
C MET A 356 31.39 -10.70 -6.04
N PHE A 357 30.63 -11.21 -5.07
CA PHE A 357 31.12 -11.44 -3.71
C PHE A 357 31.93 -12.74 -3.63
N ALA A 358 31.52 -13.77 -4.35
CA ALA A 358 32.22 -15.06 -4.41
C ALA A 358 33.59 -15.01 -5.11
N LYS A 359 33.87 -13.98 -5.92
CA LYS A 359 35.10 -13.86 -6.70
C LYS A 359 36.37 -13.92 -5.84
N GLY A 360 36.32 -13.37 -4.64
CA GLY A 360 37.45 -13.39 -3.69
C GLY A 360 37.39 -14.53 -2.68
N ASP A 361 36.25 -15.14 -2.48
CA ASP A 361 36.02 -16.17 -1.47
C ASP A 361 34.83 -17.07 -1.91
N PRO A 362 35.07 -18.11 -2.72
CA PRO A 362 34.05 -19.03 -3.17
C PRO A 362 33.25 -19.63 -2.02
N GLY A 363 31.92 -19.69 -2.16
CA GLY A 363 30.99 -20.13 -1.11
C GLY A 363 30.53 -19.01 -0.18
N SER A 364 30.92 -17.75 -0.41
CA SER A 364 30.56 -16.58 0.40
C SER A 364 29.45 -15.78 -0.26
N GLY A 365 28.43 -16.08 -0.67
CA GLY A 365 27.45 -15.22 -1.34
C GLY A 365 26.19 -15.97 -1.78
N TRP A 366 25.95 -17.13 -1.20
CA TRP A 366 24.72 -17.88 -1.46
C TRP A 366 23.50 -17.16 -0.93
N GLY A 367 22.46 -17.06 -1.76
CA GLY A 367 21.18 -16.47 -1.34
C GLY A 367 20.57 -15.47 -2.32
N THR A 368 21.18 -15.24 -3.50
CA THR A 368 20.50 -14.55 -4.59
C THR A 368 19.35 -15.42 -5.13
N ASN A 369 18.21 -14.84 -5.45
CA ASN A 369 17.07 -15.54 -6.03
C ASN A 369 16.92 -15.13 -7.50
N GLU A 370 17.56 -15.90 -8.39
CA GLU A 370 17.55 -15.62 -9.83
C GLU A 370 16.22 -15.98 -10.46
N GLY A 371 15.65 -15.05 -11.20
CA GLY A 371 14.43 -15.27 -11.95
C GLY A 371 14.07 -14.03 -12.77
N ARG A 372 13.18 -14.21 -13.72
CA ARG A 372 12.63 -13.14 -14.56
C ARG A 372 11.26 -12.73 -14.03
N ILE A 373 11.00 -11.42 -13.95
CA ILE A 373 9.66 -10.91 -13.66
C ILE A 373 8.73 -11.23 -14.83
N ALA A 374 7.52 -11.68 -14.52
CA ALA A 374 6.51 -11.99 -15.53
C ALA A 374 6.05 -10.72 -16.27
N PRO A 375 5.67 -10.81 -17.56
CA PRO A 375 5.02 -9.71 -18.25
C PRO A 375 3.73 -9.31 -17.55
N MET A 376 3.62 -8.04 -17.15
CA MET A 376 2.43 -7.49 -16.46
C MET A 376 2.41 -5.96 -16.50
N ASP A 377 1.24 -5.38 -16.37
CA ASP A 377 1.12 -3.95 -16.09
C ASP A 377 1.67 -3.66 -14.70
N MET A 378 2.37 -2.55 -14.55
CA MET A 378 2.97 -2.14 -13.28
C MET A 378 2.77 -0.65 -13.00
N THR A 379 2.72 -0.32 -11.72
CA THR A 379 2.94 1.02 -11.21
C THR A 379 4.34 1.06 -10.61
N PHE A 380 5.13 2.07 -10.95
CA PHE A 380 6.41 2.30 -10.28
C PHE A 380 6.42 3.63 -9.54
N SER A 381 7.18 3.68 -8.47
CA SER A 381 7.25 4.83 -7.57
C SER A 381 8.62 4.93 -6.94
N ASN A 382 9.04 6.14 -6.61
CA ASN A 382 10.16 6.38 -5.72
C ASN A 382 9.84 7.55 -4.80
N GLY A 383 10.35 7.47 -3.56
CA GLY A 383 10.22 8.50 -2.54
C GLY A 383 11.57 9.10 -2.18
N PHE A 384 11.57 10.35 -1.76
CA PHE A 384 12.76 11.01 -1.23
C PHE A 384 12.37 12.14 -0.27
N THR A 385 13.29 12.47 0.63
CA THR A 385 13.13 13.61 1.53
C THR A 385 13.94 14.80 1.03
N GLU A 386 13.30 15.95 0.91
CA GLU A 386 13.92 17.18 0.45
C GLU A 386 13.24 18.39 1.10
N ASP A 387 14.01 19.33 1.63
CA ASP A 387 13.55 20.56 2.27
C ASP A 387 12.45 20.33 3.34
N GLY A 388 12.63 19.30 4.18
CA GLY A 388 11.69 18.94 5.24
C GLY A 388 10.36 18.37 4.75
N LYS A 389 10.32 17.86 3.51
CA LYS A 389 9.14 17.24 2.89
C LYS A 389 9.47 15.83 2.40
N LEU A 390 8.52 14.93 2.54
CA LEU A 390 8.51 13.66 1.83
C LEU A 390 7.86 13.91 0.45
N LYS A 391 8.62 13.64 -0.60
CA LYS A 391 8.17 13.75 -1.98
C LYS A 391 8.12 12.36 -2.60
N VAL A 392 7.15 12.12 -3.45
CA VAL A 392 6.95 10.84 -4.14
C VAL A 392 6.60 11.14 -5.60
N TYR A 393 7.20 10.40 -6.53
CA TYR A 393 6.68 10.31 -7.89
C TYR A 393 6.10 8.92 -8.13
N VAL A 394 5.05 8.87 -8.94
CA VAL A 394 4.35 7.63 -9.32
C VAL A 394 4.09 7.68 -10.82
N SER A 395 4.29 6.56 -11.49
CA SER A 395 3.99 6.41 -12.91
C SER A 395 3.59 4.99 -13.25
N GLU A 396 3.05 4.80 -14.44
CA GLU A 396 2.64 3.51 -14.98
C GLU A 396 3.60 3.04 -16.05
N ALA A 397 3.80 1.74 -16.11
CA ALA A 397 4.59 1.08 -17.13
C ALA A 397 4.15 -0.39 -17.30
N LYS A 398 4.95 -1.17 -18.00
CA LYS A 398 4.66 -2.57 -18.26
C LYS A 398 5.95 -3.38 -18.32
N PHE A 399 5.98 -4.49 -17.60
CA PHE A 399 6.98 -5.51 -17.85
C PHE A 399 6.63 -6.26 -19.14
N THR A 400 7.60 -6.42 -20.01
CA THR A 400 7.44 -7.08 -21.30
C THR A 400 8.10 -8.47 -21.30
N ASP A 401 7.85 -9.25 -22.32
CA ASP A 401 8.51 -10.54 -22.60
C ASP A 401 9.69 -10.41 -23.56
N ASP A 402 10.14 -9.19 -23.84
CA ASP A 402 11.29 -8.95 -24.70
C ASP A 402 12.53 -9.68 -24.19
N GLU A 403 13.30 -10.25 -25.09
CA GLU A 403 14.52 -11.00 -24.75
C GLU A 403 15.61 -10.05 -24.24
N ILE A 404 16.31 -10.50 -23.21
CA ILE A 404 17.50 -9.84 -22.67
C ILE A 404 18.67 -10.81 -22.89
N GLU A 405 19.61 -10.42 -23.74
CA GLU A 405 20.83 -11.19 -23.98
C GLU A 405 21.84 -11.00 -22.83
N GLY A 406 22.50 -12.08 -22.46
CA GLY A 406 23.58 -12.10 -21.50
C GLY A 406 23.20 -12.71 -20.14
N ALA A 407 24.23 -12.99 -19.35
CA ALA A 407 24.09 -13.41 -17.97
C ALA A 407 24.46 -12.22 -17.06
N PHE A 408 23.52 -11.83 -16.18
CA PHE A 408 23.78 -10.73 -15.25
C PHE A 408 24.61 -11.16 -14.03
N PHE A 409 24.55 -12.45 -13.68
CA PHE A 409 25.44 -13.07 -12.66
C PHE A 409 25.94 -14.46 -13.06
#